data_9f8b6f183fabcc1ea4e0d5e399b5a4c3
#
_entry.id   9f8b6f183fabcc1ea4e0d5e399b5a4c3
#
_cell.length_a   1.000
_cell.length_b   1.000
_cell.length_c   1.000
_cell.angle_alpha   90.00
_cell.angle_beta   90.00
_cell.angle_gamma   90.00
#
_symmetry.space_group_name_H-M   'P 1'
#
loop_
_entity.id
_entity.type
_entity.pdbx_description
1 polymer ?
#
loop_
_entity_poly.entity_id
_entity_poly.type
_entity_poly.pdbx_seq_one_letter_code
_entity_poly.pdbx_strand_id
1 'polypeptide(L)'
;LPDWMYHIQNPPPVHNLDFSVSGIGWVDLVFPIFIFCMGVAIPFAGSSGKMGVKSIFLRFLMLWIFSYLYVFLDFSTADGWLPQLATVGGFAALFMLYMSKPPYKWIRLAGALLSIVLIIAGVLFFDEKITIYRSGIIIFLLSFIYLFGALTWFYTRDNLKLRFIVF
;
A
#
# COMPACT_ATOMS: atom_id res chain seq x y z
N LEU A 1 -4.55 16.03 18.03
CA LEU A 1 -5.45 15.92 16.88
C LEU A 1 -6.91 15.91 17.37
N PRO A 2 -7.88 16.45 16.60
CA PRO A 2 -9.29 16.40 16.96
C PRO A 2 -9.81 14.95 17.07
N ASP A 3 -10.82 14.70 17.93
CA ASP A 3 -11.32 13.36 18.23
C ASP A 3 -11.86 12.62 17.00
N TRP A 4 -12.39 13.35 16.01
CA TRP A 4 -12.88 12.77 14.76
C TRP A 4 -11.77 12.22 13.83
N MET A 5 -10.50 12.52 14.12
CA MET A 5 -9.33 12.00 13.38
C MET A 5 -8.85 10.65 13.89
N TYR A 6 -9.43 10.10 14.96
CA TYR A 6 -9.09 8.79 15.49
C TYR A 6 -10.15 7.76 15.11
N HIS A 7 -9.77 6.48 15.18
CA HIS A 7 -10.76 5.39 15.16
C HIS A 7 -11.68 5.54 16.36
N ILE A 8 -13.00 5.47 16.15
CA ILE A 8 -13.98 5.63 17.23
C ILE A 8 -13.77 4.58 18.33
N GLN A 9 -13.37 3.35 17.96
CA GLN A 9 -13.06 2.29 18.92
C GLN A 9 -11.69 2.44 19.57
N ASN A 10 -10.94 3.51 19.28
CA ASN A 10 -9.61 3.74 19.85
C ASN A 10 -9.45 5.19 20.31
N PRO A 11 -10.32 5.65 21.24
CA PRO A 11 -10.39 7.05 21.62
C PRO A 11 -9.17 7.50 22.42
N PRO A 12 -8.72 8.78 22.22
CA PRO A 12 -7.72 9.36 23.07
C PRO A 12 -8.25 9.54 24.51
N PRO A 13 -7.39 9.64 25.54
CA PRO A 13 -5.92 9.66 25.45
C PRO A 13 -5.27 8.28 25.53
N VAL A 14 -6.01 7.25 25.85
CA VAL A 14 -5.46 5.92 26.21
C VAL A 14 -5.19 5.06 24.97
N HIS A 15 -5.89 5.34 23.87
CA HIS A 15 -5.78 4.58 22.61
C HIS A 15 -5.94 3.06 22.79
N ASN A 16 -6.80 2.64 23.73
CA ASN A 16 -7.17 1.23 23.91
C ASN A 16 -8.40 0.90 23.07
N LEU A 17 -8.36 -0.28 22.46
CA LEU A 17 -9.45 -0.76 21.62
C LEU A 17 -10.67 -1.08 22.45
N ASP A 18 -11.76 -0.33 22.26
CA ASP A 18 -13.05 -0.52 22.95
C ASP A 18 -14.15 -0.84 21.94
N PHE A 19 -14.51 -2.11 21.85
CA PHE A 19 -15.58 -2.58 20.96
C PHE A 19 -17.01 -2.25 21.46
N SER A 20 -17.16 -1.72 22.67
CA SER A 20 -18.46 -1.28 23.17
C SER A 20 -18.92 0.04 22.55
N VAL A 21 -17.99 0.82 22.01
CA VAL A 21 -18.27 2.08 21.32
C VAL A 21 -18.71 1.79 19.90
N SER A 22 -19.96 2.05 19.59
CA SER A 22 -20.50 1.91 18.25
C SER A 22 -20.35 3.20 17.44
N GLY A 23 -20.00 3.07 16.18
CA GLY A 23 -19.87 4.20 15.26
C GLY A 23 -18.80 3.96 14.18
N ILE A 24 -18.74 4.87 13.21
CA ILE A 24 -17.75 4.87 12.13
C ILE A 24 -17.09 6.24 12.11
N GLY A 25 -15.78 6.30 12.34
CA GLY A 25 -14.98 7.51 12.23
C GLY A 25 -14.56 7.80 10.80
N TRP A 26 -14.04 9.02 10.58
CA TRP A 26 -13.46 9.38 9.28
C TRP A 26 -12.33 8.43 8.87
N VAL A 27 -11.49 8.05 9.83
CA VAL A 27 -10.35 7.16 9.60
C VAL A 27 -10.81 5.78 9.15
N ASP A 28 -11.95 5.31 9.66
CA ASP A 28 -12.53 4.02 9.30
C ASP A 28 -13.03 3.99 7.85
N LEU A 29 -13.34 5.15 7.27
CA LEU A 29 -13.77 5.29 5.88
C LEU A 29 -12.62 5.30 4.88
N VAL A 30 -11.39 5.52 5.30
CA VAL A 30 -10.23 5.61 4.41
C VAL A 30 -10.08 4.34 3.57
N PHE A 31 -10.14 3.17 4.20
CA PHE A 31 -10.00 1.90 3.48
C PHE A 31 -11.16 1.62 2.50
N PRO A 32 -12.45 1.76 2.88
CA PRO A 32 -13.56 1.67 1.94
C PRO A 32 -13.46 2.65 0.77
N ILE A 33 -13.03 3.89 1.02
CA ILE A 33 -12.83 4.89 -0.04
C ILE A 33 -11.76 4.42 -1.04
N PHE A 34 -10.64 3.86 -0.56
CA PHE A 34 -9.61 3.29 -1.44
C PHE A 34 -10.14 2.15 -2.30
N ILE A 35 -10.94 1.24 -1.71
CA ILE A 35 -11.56 0.14 -2.46
C ILE A 35 -12.50 0.69 -3.54
N PHE A 36 -13.34 1.66 -3.18
CA PHE A 36 -14.26 2.30 -4.11
C PHE A 36 -13.50 2.97 -5.27
N CYS A 37 -12.50 3.79 -4.98
CA CYS A 37 -11.68 4.46 -5.99
C CYS A 37 -10.97 3.44 -6.91
N MET A 38 -10.49 2.33 -6.35
CA MET A 38 -9.85 1.26 -7.12
C MET A 38 -10.87 0.57 -8.03
N GLY A 39 -12.07 0.28 -7.52
CA GLY A 39 -13.17 -0.31 -8.30
C GLY A 39 -13.57 0.54 -9.50
N VAL A 40 -13.59 1.86 -9.33
CA VAL A 40 -13.83 2.81 -10.43
C VAL A 40 -12.65 2.89 -11.39
N ALA A 41 -11.42 2.90 -10.88
CA ALA A 41 -10.20 3.05 -11.68
C ALA A 41 -9.93 1.84 -12.61
N ILE A 42 -10.31 0.62 -12.21
CA ILE A 42 -10.08 -0.61 -13.00
C ILE A 42 -10.76 -0.53 -14.38
N PRO A 43 -12.06 -0.24 -14.53
CA PRO A 43 -12.72 -0.09 -15.82
C PRO A 43 -12.10 1.02 -16.67
N PHE A 44 -11.76 2.16 -16.08
CA PHE A 44 -11.12 3.26 -16.81
C PHE A 44 -9.74 2.87 -17.36
N ALA A 45 -8.92 2.19 -16.55
CA ALA A 45 -7.63 1.69 -17.01
C ALA A 45 -7.79 0.62 -18.10
N GLY A 46 -8.83 -0.20 -18.00
CA GLY A 46 -9.13 -1.26 -18.96
C GLY A 46 -9.69 -0.77 -20.30
N SER A 47 -10.47 0.30 -20.30
CA SER A 47 -11.05 0.89 -21.52
C SER A 47 -9.99 1.41 -22.49
N SER A 48 -8.78 1.73 -22.00
CA SER A 48 -7.65 2.15 -22.83
C SER A 48 -7.05 1.04 -23.72
N GLY A 49 -7.55 -0.20 -23.64
CA GLY A 49 -7.08 -1.36 -24.42
C GLY A 49 -5.70 -1.89 -24.01
N LYS A 50 -5.02 -1.24 -23.06
CA LYS A 50 -3.66 -1.61 -22.62
C LYS A 50 -3.63 -2.59 -21.45
N MET A 51 -4.80 -2.99 -20.93
CA MET A 51 -4.91 -3.87 -19.79
C MET A 51 -4.95 -5.33 -20.21
N GLY A 52 -3.82 -6.01 -20.06
CA GLY A 52 -3.71 -7.47 -20.26
C GLY A 52 -3.41 -8.18 -18.93
N VAL A 53 -3.61 -9.48 -18.87
CA VAL A 53 -3.36 -10.32 -17.68
C VAL A 53 -1.94 -10.11 -17.12
N LYS A 54 -0.94 -10.03 -18.00
CA LYS A 54 0.45 -9.75 -17.61
C LYS A 54 0.59 -8.39 -16.90
N SER A 55 -0.10 -7.36 -17.39
CA SER A 55 -0.08 -6.03 -16.78
C SER A 55 -0.78 -6.00 -15.42
N ILE A 56 -1.87 -6.75 -15.27
CA ILE A 56 -2.59 -6.90 -14.01
C ILE A 56 -1.68 -7.55 -12.97
N PHE A 57 -1.05 -8.67 -13.34
CA PHE A 57 -0.17 -9.39 -12.43
C PHE A 57 1.07 -8.58 -12.04
N LEU A 58 1.66 -7.85 -12.97
CA LEU A 58 2.80 -6.98 -12.68
C LEU A 58 2.44 -5.86 -11.69
N ARG A 59 1.27 -5.23 -11.85
CA ARG A 59 0.78 -4.20 -10.91
C ARG A 59 0.47 -4.79 -9.54
N PHE A 60 -0.15 -5.96 -9.49
CA PHE A 60 -0.34 -6.70 -8.24
C PHE A 60 0.99 -6.93 -7.53
N LEU A 61 1.98 -7.48 -8.23
CA LEU A 61 3.31 -7.74 -7.68
C LEU A 61 3.98 -6.47 -7.15
N MET A 62 3.88 -5.37 -7.90
CA MET A 62 4.42 -4.08 -7.46
C MET A 62 3.74 -3.57 -6.19
N LEU A 63 2.41 -3.65 -6.08
CA LEU A 63 1.69 -3.26 -4.87
C LEU A 63 2.03 -4.18 -3.69
N TRP A 64 2.16 -5.47 -3.96
CA TRP A 64 2.53 -6.47 -2.96
C TRP A 64 3.94 -6.22 -2.41
N ILE A 65 4.93 -5.99 -3.26
CA ILE A 65 6.29 -5.61 -2.86
C ILE A 65 6.27 -4.27 -2.11
N PHE A 66 5.49 -3.29 -2.57
CA PHE A 66 5.36 -2.00 -1.90
C PHE A 66 4.87 -2.15 -0.45
N SER A 67 3.92 -3.07 -0.18
CA SER A 67 3.41 -3.29 1.18
C SER A 67 4.48 -3.75 2.16
N TYR A 68 5.46 -4.51 1.70
CA TYR A 68 6.62 -4.92 2.51
C TYR A 68 7.65 -3.80 2.63
N LEU A 69 8.05 -3.20 1.51
CA LEU A 69 9.04 -2.13 1.52
C LEU A 69 8.61 -0.95 2.38
N TYR A 70 7.32 -0.59 2.34
CA TYR A 70 6.77 0.48 3.16
C TYR A 70 7.03 0.25 4.65
N VAL A 71 6.85 -0.97 5.14
CA VAL A 71 7.05 -1.31 6.56
C VAL A 71 8.52 -1.51 6.90
N PHE A 72 9.31 -2.11 6.00
CA PHE A 72 10.75 -2.32 6.23
C PHE A 72 11.59 -1.04 6.17
N LEU A 73 11.09 -0.01 5.52
CA LEU A 73 11.75 1.29 5.43
C LEU A 73 11.22 2.31 6.46
N ASP A 74 10.31 1.89 7.33
CA ASP A 74 9.81 2.70 8.45
C ASP A 74 10.55 2.32 9.73
N PHE A 75 11.49 3.17 10.14
CA PHE A 75 12.28 3.05 11.35
C PHE A 75 11.77 3.97 12.47
N SER A 76 10.55 4.51 12.34
CA SER A 76 10.01 5.50 13.28
C SER A 76 9.80 4.97 14.70
N THR A 77 9.79 3.64 14.87
CA THR A 77 9.67 2.97 16.17
C THR A 77 10.97 2.94 16.98
N ALA A 78 12.12 3.19 16.33
CA ALA A 78 13.41 3.23 17.00
C ALA A 78 13.70 4.63 17.57
N ASP A 79 14.29 4.68 18.78
CA ASP A 79 14.59 5.95 19.43
C ASP A 79 15.78 6.66 18.80
N GLY A 80 15.64 7.98 18.65
CA GLY A 80 16.69 8.86 18.17
C GLY A 80 16.39 9.55 16.83
N TRP A 81 17.23 10.51 16.46
CA TRP A 81 17.07 11.28 15.23
C TRP A 81 17.53 10.54 13.97
N LEU A 82 18.48 9.60 14.12
CA LEU A 82 19.04 8.85 13.01
C LEU A 82 18.03 7.89 12.36
N PRO A 83 17.25 7.08 13.11
CA PRO A 83 16.16 6.28 12.57
C PRO A 83 15.10 7.13 11.86
N GLN A 84 14.75 8.28 12.41
CA GLN A 84 13.79 9.20 11.78
C GLN A 84 14.28 9.71 10.42
N LEU A 85 15.57 10.05 10.32
CA LEU A 85 16.22 10.43 9.07
C LEU A 85 16.24 9.25 8.06
N ALA A 86 16.50 8.03 8.55
CA ALA A 86 16.45 6.81 7.73
C ALA A 86 15.04 6.55 7.20
N THR A 87 13.98 6.80 8.00
CA THR A 87 12.58 6.71 7.55
C THR A 87 12.29 7.71 6.42
N VAL A 88 12.73 8.96 6.56
CA VAL A 88 12.61 9.97 5.47
C VAL A 88 13.34 9.50 4.21
N GLY A 89 14.55 8.94 4.38
CA GLY A 89 15.29 8.31 3.29
C GLY A 89 14.55 7.14 2.64
N GLY A 90 13.86 6.34 3.45
CA GLY A 90 13.00 5.24 3.02
C GLY A 90 11.83 5.71 2.15
N PHE A 91 11.13 6.75 2.56
CA PHE A 91 10.08 7.38 1.74
C PHE A 91 10.63 7.93 0.42
N ALA A 92 11.78 8.60 0.45
CA ALA A 92 12.43 9.08 -0.76
C ALA A 92 12.81 7.92 -1.71
N ALA A 93 13.33 6.82 -1.17
CA ALA A 93 13.66 5.62 -1.93
C ALA A 93 12.42 5.00 -2.60
N LEU A 94 11.31 4.87 -1.86
CA LEU A 94 10.03 4.40 -2.41
C LEU A 94 9.51 5.33 -3.51
N PHE A 95 9.58 6.64 -3.29
CA PHE A 95 9.16 7.62 -4.30
C PHE A 95 9.98 7.47 -5.60
N MET A 96 11.29 7.32 -5.49
CA MET A 96 12.18 7.11 -6.64
C MET A 96 11.89 5.79 -7.35
N LEU A 97 11.67 4.71 -6.60
CA LEU A 97 11.42 3.36 -7.13
C LEU A 97 10.10 3.29 -7.90
N TYR A 98 9.02 3.89 -7.34
CA TYR A 98 7.67 3.80 -7.88
C TYR A 98 7.27 4.96 -8.79
N MET A 99 8.18 5.89 -9.08
CA MET A 99 7.93 6.99 -10.01
C MET A 99 7.53 6.45 -11.40
N SER A 100 6.36 6.85 -11.91
CA SER A 100 5.80 6.34 -13.17
C SER A 100 6.59 6.75 -14.41
N LYS A 101 7.06 8.00 -14.42
CA LYS A 101 7.85 8.59 -15.52
C LYS A 101 9.06 9.34 -14.95
N PRO A 102 10.12 8.63 -14.51
CA PRO A 102 11.31 9.30 -14.02
C PRO A 102 11.97 10.08 -15.14
N PRO A 103 12.52 11.28 -14.87
CA PRO A 103 13.25 12.06 -15.85
C PRO A 103 14.47 11.29 -16.38
N TYR A 104 15.07 10.45 -15.54
CA TYR A 104 16.18 9.58 -15.89
C TYR A 104 15.93 8.14 -15.44
N LYS A 105 16.28 7.16 -16.26
CA LYS A 105 16.07 5.72 -15.95
C LYS A 105 16.80 5.26 -14.70
N TRP A 106 17.95 5.86 -14.40
CA TRP A 106 18.76 5.51 -13.22
C TRP A 106 18.10 5.89 -11.90
N ILE A 107 17.10 6.78 -11.86
CA ILE A 107 16.40 7.16 -10.64
C ILE A 107 15.72 5.94 -9.96
N ARG A 108 15.10 5.08 -10.75
CA ARG A 108 14.49 3.85 -10.19
C ARG A 108 15.56 2.90 -9.66
N LEU A 109 16.69 2.79 -10.34
CA LEU A 109 17.80 1.97 -9.87
C LEU A 109 18.39 2.54 -8.57
N ALA A 110 18.57 3.85 -8.50
CA ALA A 110 19.01 4.52 -7.28
C ALA A 110 18.03 4.31 -6.12
N GLY A 111 16.71 4.40 -6.37
CA GLY A 111 15.68 4.09 -5.38
C GLY A 111 15.75 2.64 -4.90
N ALA A 112 15.95 1.67 -5.79
CA ALA A 112 16.10 0.27 -5.44
C ALA A 112 17.37 0.03 -4.59
N LEU A 113 18.51 0.59 -5.01
CA LEU A 113 19.76 0.47 -4.26
C LEU A 113 19.66 1.12 -2.88
N LEU A 114 19.08 2.31 -2.80
CA LEU A 114 18.86 3.00 -1.52
C LEU A 114 17.95 2.19 -0.60
N SER A 115 16.88 1.59 -1.11
CA SER A 115 15.99 0.72 -0.33
C SER A 115 16.75 -0.48 0.25
N ILE A 116 17.59 -1.14 -0.56
CA ILE A 116 18.41 -2.29 -0.12
C ILE A 116 19.39 -1.84 0.97
N VAL A 117 20.09 -0.73 0.78
CA VAL A 117 21.06 -0.19 1.75
C VAL A 117 20.36 0.13 3.08
N LEU A 118 19.19 0.78 3.03
CA LEU A 118 18.43 1.12 4.24
C LEU A 118 17.90 -0.12 4.96
N ILE A 119 17.44 -1.15 4.25
CA ILE A 119 17.01 -2.41 4.86
C ILE A 119 18.19 -3.10 5.57
N ILE A 120 19.34 -3.16 4.92
CA ILE A 120 20.56 -3.73 5.53
C ILE A 120 20.97 -2.91 6.76
N ALA A 121 20.95 -1.58 6.66
CA ALA A 121 21.25 -0.70 7.79
C ALA A 121 20.24 -0.88 8.93
N GLY A 122 18.95 -1.05 8.63
CA GLY A 122 17.91 -1.33 9.61
C GLY A 122 18.19 -2.60 10.42
N VAL A 123 18.58 -3.67 9.73
CA VAL A 123 18.93 -4.94 10.38
C VAL A 123 20.21 -4.83 11.22
N LEU A 124 21.22 -4.12 10.73
CA LEU A 124 22.53 -4.06 11.40
C LEU A 124 22.59 -3.04 12.54
N PHE A 125 21.88 -1.92 12.45
CA PHE A 125 22.02 -0.80 13.37
C PHE A 125 20.77 -0.55 14.23
N PHE A 126 19.59 -0.97 13.77
CA PHE A 126 18.31 -0.70 14.46
C PHE A 126 17.61 -1.97 14.97
N ASP A 127 18.30 -3.13 14.92
CA ASP A 127 17.78 -4.45 15.36
C ASP A 127 16.44 -4.84 14.69
N GLU A 128 16.22 -4.35 13.46
CA GLU A 128 15.03 -4.64 12.70
C GLU A 128 15.01 -6.07 12.17
N LYS A 129 13.94 -6.81 12.45
CA LYS A 129 13.81 -8.20 12.01
C LYS A 129 13.07 -8.28 10.67
N ILE A 130 13.70 -8.90 9.68
CA ILE A 130 13.04 -9.21 8.41
C ILE A 130 12.12 -10.41 8.65
N THR A 131 10.82 -10.16 8.75
CA THR A 131 9.81 -11.20 8.90
C THR A 131 8.76 -11.07 7.80
N ILE A 132 8.29 -12.23 7.27
CA ILE A 132 7.27 -12.27 6.23
C ILE A 132 5.93 -11.69 6.71
N TYR A 133 5.68 -11.75 8.02
CA TYR A 133 4.45 -11.21 8.62
C TYR A 133 4.45 -9.68 8.79
N ARG A 134 5.60 -9.03 8.62
CA ARG A 134 5.73 -7.58 8.72
C ARG A 134 5.41 -6.94 7.37
N SER A 135 4.14 -6.67 7.14
CA SER A 135 3.65 -6.00 5.93
C SER A 135 2.60 -4.96 6.29
N GLY A 136 2.48 -3.93 5.48
CA GLY A 136 1.37 -2.96 5.58
C GLY A 136 0.05 -3.65 5.22
N ILE A 137 -0.66 -4.17 6.24
CA ILE A 137 -1.84 -5.02 6.05
C ILE A 137 -2.88 -4.41 5.11
N ILE A 138 -3.09 -3.10 5.18
CA ILE A 138 -4.05 -2.38 4.34
C ILE A 138 -3.61 -2.45 2.87
N ILE A 139 -2.34 -2.13 2.58
CA ILE A 139 -1.81 -2.13 1.21
C ILE A 139 -1.70 -3.55 0.68
N PHE A 140 -1.37 -4.50 1.54
CA PHE A 140 -1.35 -5.91 1.22
C PHE A 140 -2.74 -6.40 0.77
N LEU A 141 -3.79 -6.13 1.55
CA LEU A 141 -5.18 -6.46 1.19
C LEU A 141 -5.60 -5.76 -0.11
N LEU A 142 -5.28 -4.48 -0.27
CA LEU A 142 -5.58 -3.74 -1.50
C LEU A 142 -4.93 -4.37 -2.73
N SER A 143 -3.74 -4.97 -2.61
CA SER A 143 -3.08 -5.65 -3.72
C SER A 143 -3.89 -6.86 -4.20
N PHE A 144 -4.44 -7.67 -3.29
CA PHE A 144 -5.29 -8.81 -3.63
C PHE A 144 -6.64 -8.38 -4.18
N ILE A 145 -7.28 -7.37 -3.56
CA ILE A 145 -8.55 -6.81 -4.05
C ILE A 145 -8.37 -6.28 -5.48
N TYR A 146 -7.25 -5.60 -5.75
CA TYR A 146 -6.89 -5.18 -7.10
C TYR A 146 -6.77 -6.37 -8.06
N LEU A 147 -6.04 -7.41 -7.66
CA LEU A 147 -5.83 -8.60 -8.50
C LEU A 147 -7.15 -9.24 -8.89
N PHE A 148 -7.98 -9.57 -7.89
CA PHE A 148 -9.27 -10.22 -8.12
C PHE A 148 -10.23 -9.32 -8.89
N GLY A 149 -10.38 -8.06 -8.51
CA GLY A 149 -11.24 -7.11 -9.20
C GLY A 149 -10.84 -6.87 -10.65
N ALA A 150 -9.53 -6.71 -10.92
CA ALA A 150 -9.02 -6.51 -12.27
C ALA A 150 -9.15 -7.76 -13.16
N LEU A 151 -8.92 -8.96 -12.62
CA LEU A 151 -9.14 -10.20 -13.34
C LEU A 151 -10.62 -10.42 -13.65
N THR A 152 -11.48 -10.24 -12.65
CA THR A 152 -12.93 -10.36 -12.82
C THR A 152 -13.42 -9.38 -13.90
N TRP A 153 -13.00 -8.12 -13.83
CA TRP A 153 -13.34 -7.15 -14.86
C TRP A 153 -12.81 -7.58 -16.24
N PHE A 154 -11.58 -8.03 -16.33
CA PHE A 154 -10.95 -8.44 -17.60
C PHE A 154 -11.70 -9.57 -18.27
N TYR A 155 -12.12 -10.60 -17.52
CA TYR A 155 -12.84 -11.76 -18.06
C TYR A 155 -14.33 -11.51 -18.30
N THR A 156 -14.92 -10.51 -17.62
CA THR A 156 -16.36 -10.20 -17.75
C THR A 156 -16.65 -8.98 -18.64
N ARG A 157 -15.61 -8.28 -19.12
CA ARG A 157 -15.79 -7.01 -19.83
C ARG A 157 -16.68 -7.11 -21.07
N ASP A 158 -16.62 -8.22 -21.78
CA ASP A 158 -17.34 -8.44 -23.03
C ASP A 158 -18.70 -9.13 -22.83
N ASN A 159 -19.05 -9.51 -21.58
CA ASN A 159 -20.30 -10.20 -21.26
C ASN A 159 -20.98 -9.58 -20.03
N LEU A 160 -21.96 -8.69 -20.30
CA LEU A 160 -22.71 -8.00 -19.23
C LEU A 160 -23.47 -8.96 -18.32
N LYS A 161 -24.03 -10.05 -18.85
CA LYS A 161 -24.77 -11.04 -18.03
C LYS A 161 -23.84 -11.72 -17.04
N LEU A 162 -22.66 -12.13 -17.50
CA LEU A 162 -21.65 -12.75 -16.63
C LEU A 162 -21.19 -11.76 -15.55
N ARG A 163 -21.04 -10.46 -15.90
CA ARG A 163 -20.68 -9.42 -14.95
C ARG A 163 -21.69 -9.27 -13.83
N PHE A 164 -23.01 -9.25 -14.16
CA PHE A 164 -24.07 -9.18 -13.14
C PHE A 164 -24.20 -10.43 -12.27
N ILE A 165 -23.73 -11.59 -12.71
CA ILE A 165 -23.74 -12.83 -11.90
C ILE A 165 -22.58 -12.84 -10.90
N VAL A 166 -21.44 -12.24 -11.26
CA VAL A 166 -20.19 -12.30 -10.46
C VAL A 166 -20.09 -11.12 -9.48
N PHE A 167 -20.75 -9.99 -9.74
CA PHE A 167 -20.86 -8.84 -8.86
C PHE A 167 -22.25 -8.69 -8.26
#